data_0241ba6977003500c5962643aff0e6ca
#
_entry.id   0241ba6977003500c5962643aff0e6ca
#
_cell.length_a   1.000
_cell.length_b   1.000
_cell.length_c   1.000
_cell.angle_alpha   90.00
_cell.angle_beta   90.00
_cell.angle_gamma   90.00
#
_symmetry.space_group_name_H-M   'P 1'
#
loop_
_entity.id
_entity.type
_entity.pdbx_description
1 polymer ?
#
loop_
_entity_poly.entity_id
_entity_poly.type
_entity_poly.pdbx_seq_one_letter_code
_entity_poly.pdbx_strand_id
1 'polypeptide(L)'
;MSMFHPKTNAFDRKMKALFDEIDDELEERYGSIYPLHPNRPERGATGNNAADGLFNVGVHFTPGYGSEKGRGYLVDFKISTLEKVDPQDREQLLDEISQMIREKLPQVFPYRDLQCTRDGEHYKIIGDFSLGSL
;
A
#
# COMPACT_ATOMS: atom_id res chain seq x y z
N MET A 1 -24.67 -9.77 -12.10
CA MET A 1 -24.17 -9.24 -10.87
C MET A 1 -23.10 -8.22 -11.12
N SER A 2 -23.18 -7.16 -10.45
CA SER A 2 -22.14 -6.16 -10.63
C SER A 2 -21.10 -6.26 -9.52
N MET A 3 -20.02 -6.97 -9.82
CA MET A 3 -18.82 -6.83 -9.02
C MET A 3 -18.21 -5.45 -9.17
N PHE A 4 -18.65 -4.70 -10.17
CA PHE A 4 -18.03 -3.47 -10.60
C PHE A 4 -19.01 -2.31 -10.50
N HIS A 5 -19.47 -2.05 -9.27
CA HIS A 5 -20.25 -0.85 -9.03
C HIS A 5 -19.35 0.36 -9.36
N PRO A 6 -19.85 1.36 -10.12
CA PRO A 6 -19.01 2.48 -10.56
C PRO A 6 -18.31 3.22 -9.42
N LYS A 7 -18.99 3.42 -8.28
CA LYS A 7 -18.38 4.09 -7.13
C LYS A 7 -17.28 3.25 -6.50
N THR A 8 -17.48 1.92 -6.42
CA THR A 8 -16.46 1.00 -5.92
C THR A 8 -15.24 1.02 -6.83
N ASN A 9 -15.44 0.99 -8.15
CA ASN A 9 -14.33 1.04 -9.09
C ASN A 9 -13.55 2.36 -8.99
N ALA A 10 -14.25 3.47 -8.82
CA ALA A 10 -13.59 4.77 -8.67
C ALA A 10 -12.76 4.80 -7.39
N PHE A 11 -13.29 4.30 -6.29
CA PHE A 11 -12.59 4.21 -5.02
C PHE A 11 -11.34 3.32 -5.15
N ASP A 12 -11.51 2.13 -5.72
CA ASP A 12 -10.41 1.16 -5.87
C ASP A 12 -9.31 1.71 -6.78
N ARG A 13 -9.68 2.40 -7.86
CA ARG A 13 -8.68 3.02 -8.74
C ARG A 13 -7.89 4.11 -8.04
N LYS A 14 -8.56 4.95 -7.26
CA LYS A 14 -7.89 6.00 -6.49
C LYS A 14 -6.95 5.40 -5.44
N MET A 15 -7.40 4.34 -4.77
CA MET A 15 -6.57 3.66 -3.78
C MET A 15 -5.35 3.03 -4.44
N LYS A 16 -5.52 2.37 -5.58
CA LYS A 16 -4.40 1.79 -6.31
C LYS A 16 -3.42 2.85 -6.77
N ALA A 17 -3.91 3.95 -7.31
CA ALA A 17 -3.06 5.06 -7.76
C ALA A 17 -2.28 5.66 -6.60
N LEU A 18 -2.90 5.81 -5.44
CA LEU A 18 -2.24 6.28 -4.22
C LEU A 18 -1.07 5.37 -3.85
N PHE A 19 -1.27 4.06 -3.84
CA PHE A 19 -0.23 3.11 -3.46
C PHE A 19 0.84 2.96 -4.53
N ASP A 20 0.51 3.10 -5.80
CA ASP A 20 1.52 3.16 -6.86
C ASP A 20 2.44 4.38 -6.68
N GLU A 21 1.88 5.51 -6.31
CA GLU A 21 2.64 6.73 -6.04
C GLU A 21 3.57 6.55 -4.83
N ILE A 22 3.06 5.95 -3.75
CA ILE A 22 3.87 5.66 -2.56
C ILE A 22 5.01 4.69 -2.91
N ASP A 23 4.71 3.65 -3.68
CA ASP A 23 5.69 2.66 -4.11
C ASP A 23 6.80 3.31 -4.94
N ASP A 24 6.44 4.15 -5.89
CA ASP A 24 7.41 4.88 -6.72
C ASP A 24 8.30 5.81 -5.86
N GLU A 25 7.71 6.50 -4.92
CA GLU A 25 8.45 7.39 -4.04
C GLU A 25 9.42 6.63 -3.14
N LEU A 26 8.98 5.50 -2.60
CA LEU A 26 9.83 4.65 -1.78
C LEU A 26 11.00 4.08 -2.61
N GLU A 27 10.71 3.64 -3.84
CA GLU A 27 11.72 3.11 -4.75
C GLU A 27 12.75 4.18 -5.09
N GLU A 28 12.31 5.40 -5.35
CA GLU A 28 13.20 6.52 -5.65
C GLU A 28 14.15 6.81 -4.48
N ARG A 29 13.61 6.79 -3.26
CA ARG A 29 14.40 7.10 -2.07
C ARG A 29 15.32 5.97 -1.64
N TYR A 30 14.86 4.72 -1.71
CA TYR A 30 15.51 3.59 -1.07
C TYR A 30 15.69 2.37 -1.96
N GLY A 31 15.42 2.49 -3.25
CA GLY A 31 15.46 1.33 -4.16
C GLY A 31 16.83 0.68 -4.32
N SER A 32 17.89 1.29 -3.78
CA SER A 32 19.27 0.78 -3.86
C SER A 32 19.80 0.27 -2.54
N ILE A 33 19.00 0.22 -1.48
CA ILE A 33 19.50 -0.18 -0.16
C ILE A 33 19.81 -1.68 -0.06
N TYR A 34 19.18 -2.48 -0.93
CA TYR A 34 19.47 -3.91 -1.07
C TYR A 34 19.65 -4.24 -2.55
N PRO A 35 20.46 -5.25 -2.87
CA PRO A 35 20.54 -5.75 -4.27
C PRO A 35 19.20 -6.31 -4.71
N LEU A 36 18.78 -5.96 -5.90
CA LEU A 36 17.56 -6.49 -6.49
C LEU A 36 17.69 -7.99 -6.73
N HIS A 37 16.63 -8.74 -6.44
CA HIS A 37 16.57 -10.18 -6.73
C HIS A 37 16.88 -10.40 -8.21
N PRO A 38 17.74 -11.40 -8.56
CA PRO A 38 18.18 -11.61 -9.96
C PRO A 38 17.05 -11.83 -10.96
N ASN A 39 15.94 -12.40 -10.50
CA ASN A 39 14.80 -12.69 -11.37
C ASN A 39 13.76 -11.57 -11.39
N ARG A 40 14.04 -10.46 -10.71
CA ARG A 40 13.12 -9.34 -10.63
C ARG A 40 13.56 -8.23 -11.60
N PRO A 41 12.68 -7.75 -12.49
CA PRO A 41 13.02 -6.63 -13.38
C PRO A 41 13.24 -5.34 -12.58
N GLU A 42 14.05 -4.46 -13.14
CA GLU A 42 14.24 -3.13 -12.58
C GLU A 42 12.95 -2.31 -12.67
N ARG A 43 12.83 -1.32 -11.77
CA ARG A 43 11.66 -0.43 -11.75
C ARG A 43 11.47 0.22 -13.11
N GLY A 44 10.25 0.13 -13.61
CA GLY A 44 9.87 0.69 -14.90
C GLY A 44 9.97 -0.28 -16.07
N ALA A 45 10.60 -1.44 -15.89
CA ALA A 45 10.80 -2.39 -16.98
C ALA A 45 9.50 -3.04 -17.46
N THR A 46 8.52 -3.22 -16.56
CA THR A 46 7.26 -3.88 -16.91
C THR A 46 6.08 -2.90 -16.96
N GLY A 47 6.24 -1.71 -16.44
CA GLY A 47 5.13 -0.78 -16.29
C GLY A 47 4.14 -1.15 -15.19
N ASN A 48 4.42 -2.19 -14.42
CA ASN A 48 3.59 -2.65 -13.31
C ASN A 48 4.41 -2.70 -12.03
N ASN A 49 4.10 -1.84 -11.07
CA ASN A 49 4.86 -1.73 -9.82
C ASN A 49 4.88 -3.03 -9.01
N ALA A 50 3.85 -3.86 -9.14
CA ALA A 50 3.81 -5.16 -8.46
C ALA A 50 4.82 -6.15 -9.04
N ALA A 51 5.28 -5.91 -10.27
CA ALA A 51 6.12 -6.85 -11.02
C ALA A 51 7.57 -6.40 -11.19
N ASP A 52 7.93 -5.19 -10.79
CA ASP A 52 9.29 -4.67 -10.95
C ASP A 52 9.74 -3.83 -9.75
N GLY A 53 11.06 -3.57 -9.71
CA GLY A 53 11.68 -2.79 -8.65
C GLY A 53 11.95 -3.58 -7.37
N LEU A 54 12.67 -2.96 -6.43
CA LEU A 54 13.00 -3.57 -5.16
C LEU A 54 11.76 -3.73 -4.26
N PHE A 55 10.86 -2.74 -4.30
CA PHE A 55 9.70 -2.70 -3.41
C PHE A 55 8.41 -3.00 -4.15
N ASN A 56 7.49 -3.61 -3.41
CA ASN A 56 6.09 -3.66 -3.80
C ASN A 56 5.27 -3.21 -2.60
N VAL A 57 4.65 -2.03 -2.72
CA VAL A 57 3.74 -1.48 -1.72
C VAL A 57 2.35 -1.48 -2.32
N GLY A 58 1.48 -2.28 -1.76
CA GLY A 58 0.12 -2.43 -2.26
C GLY A 58 -0.89 -2.46 -1.12
N VAL A 59 -2.13 -2.68 -1.50
CA VAL A 59 -3.22 -2.69 -0.54
C VAL A 59 -4.28 -3.67 -1.02
N HIS A 60 -4.91 -4.37 -0.08
CA HIS A 60 -6.05 -5.23 -0.41
C HIS A 60 -7.09 -5.15 0.70
N PHE A 61 -8.36 -5.30 0.30
CA PHE A 61 -9.47 -5.27 1.22
C PHE A 61 -9.47 -6.52 2.11
N THR A 62 -9.79 -6.33 3.38
CA THR A 62 -10.00 -7.43 4.32
C THR A 62 -11.29 -7.20 5.09
N PRO A 63 -12.13 -8.25 5.27
CA PRO A 63 -13.33 -8.14 6.10
C PRO A 63 -13.00 -7.98 7.59
N GLY A 64 -11.78 -8.26 8.01
CA GLY A 64 -11.33 -8.00 9.38
C GLY A 64 -11.69 -9.08 10.38
N TYR A 65 -12.00 -10.28 9.93
CA TYR A 65 -12.30 -11.39 10.85
C TYR A 65 -11.08 -11.67 11.74
N GLY A 66 -11.29 -11.67 13.04
CA GLY A 66 -10.23 -11.90 14.02
C GLY A 66 -9.35 -10.68 14.29
N SER A 67 -9.67 -9.53 13.72
CA SER A 67 -8.93 -8.30 13.92
C SER A 67 -9.71 -7.36 14.83
N GLU A 68 -9.00 -6.70 15.76
CA GLU A 68 -9.61 -5.68 16.62
C GLU A 68 -10.03 -4.44 15.83
N LYS A 69 -9.38 -4.17 14.69
CA LYS A 69 -9.65 -2.99 13.88
C LYS A 69 -10.80 -3.17 12.89
N GLY A 70 -11.29 -4.42 12.74
CA GLY A 70 -12.39 -4.71 11.83
C GLY A 70 -11.98 -4.65 10.36
N ARG A 71 -12.97 -4.43 9.50
CA ARG A 71 -12.75 -4.40 8.05
C ARG A 71 -11.92 -3.17 7.63
N GLY A 72 -11.21 -3.30 6.55
CA GLY A 72 -10.41 -2.22 6.01
C GLY A 72 -9.55 -2.66 4.85
N TYR A 73 -8.55 -1.85 4.53
CA TYR A 73 -7.55 -2.17 3.51
C TYR A 73 -6.23 -2.44 4.21
N LEU A 74 -5.74 -3.67 4.05
CA LEU A 74 -4.46 -4.07 4.62
C LEU A 74 -3.34 -3.65 3.69
N VAL A 75 -2.31 -3.03 4.27
CA VAL A 75 -1.14 -2.59 3.51
C VAL A 75 -0.18 -3.76 3.34
N ASP A 76 0.16 -4.06 2.09
CA ASP A 76 1.13 -5.10 1.74
C ASP A 76 2.47 -4.45 1.44
N PHE A 77 3.54 -5.01 1.98
CA PHE A 77 4.88 -4.51 1.72
C PHE A 77 5.85 -5.66 1.52
N LYS A 78 6.52 -5.67 0.37
CA LYS A 78 7.48 -6.71 0.00
C LYS A 78 8.78 -6.07 -0.49
N ILE A 79 9.89 -6.65 -0.07
CA ILE A 79 11.24 -6.27 -0.52
C ILE A 79 11.79 -7.44 -1.33
N SER A 80 12.08 -7.21 -2.62
CA SER A 80 12.50 -8.26 -3.55
C SER A 80 14.01 -8.36 -3.63
N THR A 81 14.61 -9.00 -2.62
CA THR A 81 16.04 -9.22 -2.53
C THR A 81 16.32 -10.63 -2.02
N LEU A 82 17.49 -11.18 -2.37
CA LEU A 82 17.96 -12.44 -1.81
C LEU A 82 18.67 -12.24 -0.47
N GLU A 83 19.06 -11.02 -0.15
CA GLU A 83 19.70 -10.74 1.12
C GLU A 83 18.71 -10.79 2.27
N LYS A 84 19.22 -11.09 3.45
CA LYS A 84 18.44 -11.05 4.66
C LYS A 84 18.16 -9.59 5.01
N VAL A 85 16.87 -9.22 5.06
CA VAL A 85 16.47 -7.87 5.43
C VAL A 85 16.49 -7.74 6.95
N ASP A 86 17.19 -6.74 7.46
CA ASP A 86 17.18 -6.44 8.88
C ASP A 86 15.76 -6.04 9.30
N PRO A 87 15.19 -6.69 10.33
CA PRO A 87 13.84 -6.32 10.80
C PRO A 87 13.71 -4.84 11.15
N GLN A 88 14.76 -4.22 11.65
CA GLN A 88 14.75 -2.80 11.99
C GLN A 88 14.64 -1.92 10.74
N ASP A 89 15.34 -2.28 9.67
CA ASP A 89 15.23 -1.59 8.39
C ASP A 89 13.81 -1.69 7.83
N ARG A 90 13.24 -2.90 7.91
CA ARG A 90 11.87 -3.10 7.45
C ARG A 90 10.87 -2.25 8.24
N GLU A 91 11.01 -2.17 9.55
CA GLU A 91 10.15 -1.34 10.39
C GLU A 91 10.29 0.15 10.06
N GLN A 92 11.50 0.62 9.80
CA GLN A 92 11.71 2.00 9.39
C GLN A 92 11.05 2.31 8.05
N LEU A 93 11.14 1.39 7.10
CA LEU A 93 10.49 1.55 5.79
C LEU A 93 8.97 1.55 5.94
N LEU A 94 8.43 0.64 6.76
CA LEU A 94 7.00 0.61 7.05
C LEU A 94 6.52 1.90 7.69
N ASP A 95 7.31 2.46 8.61
CA ASP A 95 6.99 3.74 9.23
C ASP A 95 6.94 4.86 8.18
N GLU A 96 7.89 4.90 7.26
CA GLU A 96 7.87 5.87 6.17
C GLU A 96 6.63 5.70 5.28
N ILE A 97 6.30 4.46 4.96
CA ILE A 97 5.09 4.16 4.18
C ILE A 97 3.85 4.70 4.90
N SER A 98 3.75 4.45 6.20
CA SER A 98 2.61 4.92 6.99
C SER A 98 2.50 6.44 7.01
N GLN A 99 3.62 7.13 7.07
CA GLN A 99 3.64 8.59 7.03
C GLN A 99 3.18 9.12 5.66
N MET A 100 3.64 8.50 4.58
CA MET A 100 3.18 8.84 3.24
C MET A 100 1.67 8.61 3.08
N ILE A 101 1.16 7.50 3.61
CA ILE A 101 -0.27 7.22 3.57
C ILE A 101 -1.05 8.31 4.31
N ARG A 102 -0.63 8.65 5.53
CA ARG A 102 -1.32 9.66 6.36
C ARG A 102 -1.32 11.03 5.71
N GLU A 103 -0.25 11.37 5.01
CA GLU A 103 -0.14 12.63 4.30
C GLU A 103 -1.03 12.66 3.05
N LYS A 104 -1.02 11.61 2.27
CA LYS A 104 -1.69 11.56 0.97
C LYS A 104 -3.17 11.20 1.04
N LEU A 105 -3.54 10.41 2.03
CA LEU A 105 -4.90 9.88 2.14
C LEU A 105 -5.98 10.98 2.16
N PRO A 106 -5.86 12.04 2.98
CA PRO A 106 -6.87 13.10 2.96
C PRO A 106 -6.87 13.93 1.69
N GLN A 107 -5.77 13.94 0.94
CA GLN A 107 -5.73 14.62 -0.35
C GLN A 107 -6.49 13.85 -1.42
N VAL A 108 -6.40 12.53 -1.38
CA VAL A 108 -7.07 11.65 -2.35
C VAL A 108 -8.55 11.46 -2.00
N PHE A 109 -8.85 11.38 -0.71
CA PHE A 109 -10.21 11.14 -0.21
C PHE A 109 -10.63 12.25 0.77
N PRO A 110 -10.80 13.49 0.31
CA PRO A 110 -11.05 14.62 1.21
C PRO A 110 -12.40 14.56 1.92
N TYR A 111 -13.35 13.78 1.41
CA TYR A 111 -14.70 13.69 1.95
C TYR A 111 -14.95 12.39 2.71
N ARG A 112 -13.92 11.59 2.95
CA ARG A 112 -14.03 10.35 3.71
C ARG A 112 -13.16 10.42 4.95
N ASP A 113 -13.66 9.89 6.04
CA ASP A 113 -12.88 9.75 7.27
C ASP A 113 -12.13 8.42 7.22
N LEU A 114 -10.94 8.45 6.65
CA LEU A 114 -10.07 7.28 6.53
C LEU A 114 -8.83 7.49 7.38
N GLN A 115 -8.38 6.43 8.03
CA GLN A 115 -7.24 6.48 8.93
C GLN A 115 -6.31 5.31 8.66
N CYS A 116 -5.01 5.57 8.72
CA CYS A 116 -3.99 4.53 8.68
C CYS A 116 -3.59 4.20 10.12
N THR A 117 -3.75 2.95 10.51
CA THR A 117 -3.46 2.51 11.87
C THR A 117 -2.68 1.21 11.86
N ARG A 118 -1.98 0.93 12.95
CA ARG A 118 -1.28 -0.34 13.13
C ARG A 118 -2.28 -1.43 13.52
N ASP A 119 -2.16 -2.59 12.90
CA ASP A 119 -2.97 -3.77 13.21
C ASP A 119 -2.03 -4.99 13.21
N GLY A 120 -1.53 -5.34 14.40
CA GLY A 120 -0.51 -6.37 14.53
C GLY A 120 0.79 -5.96 13.85
N GLU A 121 1.27 -6.76 12.92
CA GLU A 121 2.50 -6.50 12.17
C GLU A 121 2.29 -5.67 10.92
N HIS A 122 1.05 -5.30 10.64
CA HIS A 122 0.68 -4.61 9.41
C HIS A 122 0.09 -3.24 9.70
N TYR A 123 0.13 -2.38 8.71
CA TYR A 123 -0.70 -1.17 8.70
C TYR A 123 -1.99 -1.46 7.97
N LYS A 124 -3.03 -0.75 8.36
CA LYS A 124 -4.37 -0.94 7.83
C LYS A 124 -5.05 0.41 7.68
N ILE A 125 -5.79 0.58 6.59
CA ILE A 125 -6.63 1.75 6.40
C ILE A 125 -8.04 1.36 6.82
N ILE A 126 -8.57 2.08 7.80
CA ILE A 126 -9.93 1.89 8.34
C ILE A 126 -10.72 3.17 8.16
N GLY A 127 -12.02 3.07 8.31
CA GLY A 127 -12.90 4.22 8.27
C GLY A 127 -14.15 3.98 7.45
N ASP A 128 -14.64 5.04 6.83
CA ASP A 128 -15.89 4.99 6.08
C ASP A 128 -15.65 4.57 4.64
N PHE A 129 -16.09 3.36 4.32
CA PHE A 129 -16.05 2.80 2.96
C PHE A 129 -17.42 2.76 2.31
N SER A 130 -18.39 3.48 2.86
CA SER A 130 -19.74 3.52 2.32
C SER A 130 -19.74 4.14 0.93
N LEU A 131 -20.42 3.49 -0.01
CA LEU A 131 -20.55 4.00 -1.37
C LEU A 131 -21.37 5.30 -1.44
N GLY A 132 -22.18 5.56 -0.41
CA GLY A 132 -22.98 6.76 -0.33
C GLY A 132 -22.24 7.99 0.19
N SER A 133 -21.00 7.84 0.63
CA SER A 133 -20.23 8.89 1.31
C SER A 133 -19.29 9.64 0.37
N LEU A 134 -19.71 9.83 -0.84
CA LEU A 134 -18.90 10.61 -1.79
C LEU A 134 -19.26 12.10 -1.76
#